data_9069b12f8702993844a5f4e4ecdceb49
#
_entry.id   9069b12f8702993844a5f4e4ecdceb49
#
_cell.length_a   1.000
_cell.length_b   1.000
_cell.length_c   1.000
_cell.angle_alpha   90.00
_cell.angle_beta   90.00
_cell.angle_gamma   90.00
#
_symmetry.space_group_name_H-M   'P 1'
#
loop_
_entity.id
_entity.type
_entity.pdbx_description
1 polymer ?
#
loop_
_entity_poly.entity_id
_entity_poly.type
_entity_poly.pdbx_seq_one_letter_code
_entity_poly.pdbx_strand_id
1 'polypeptide(L)'
;MDIQKEKKKDKQHKTIILLLLLLLILSLCMTIWALFFRESVPVLAPDYAPEIESRATQLDSDSSTKLEAPPGGGAVSLTYSKDVSVNLSDKKIDLMFANPAKSTADMVLQLVIKDTVIMQSGRLLPGNKVTSLDLPDGVENQLAAGGYDGKFVVLYYDQQSGEKAMIHTEIPVTVTVTES
;
A
#
# COMPACT_ATOMS: atom_id res chain seq x y z
N MET A 1 -18.90 9.84 68.00
CA MET A 1 -18.56 10.72 66.83
C MET A 1 -17.70 10.05 65.79
N ASP A 2 -17.20 8.80 66.01
CA ASP A 2 -16.27 8.07 65.12
C ASP A 2 -16.92 7.23 64.02
N ILE A 3 -18.08 6.67 64.25
CA ILE A 3 -18.77 5.77 63.26
C ILE A 3 -19.14 6.49 61.93
N GLN A 4 -19.39 7.77 61.96
CA GLN A 4 -19.70 8.55 60.77
C GLN A 4 -18.45 8.85 59.92
N LYS A 5 -17.28 8.97 60.54
CA LYS A 5 -15.97 9.17 59.84
C LYS A 5 -15.52 7.89 59.14
N GLU A 6 -15.71 6.72 59.76
CA GLU A 6 -15.36 5.41 59.18
C GLU A 6 -16.24 5.10 57.92
N LYS A 7 -17.53 5.30 58.00
CA LYS A 7 -18.44 5.14 56.86
C LYS A 7 -18.11 6.05 55.66
N LYS A 8 -17.64 7.26 55.94
CA LYS A 8 -17.22 8.22 54.90
C LYS A 8 -15.92 7.81 54.22
N LYS A 9 -14.97 7.25 54.98
CA LYS A 9 -13.70 6.72 54.47
C LYS A 9 -13.90 5.48 53.63
N ASP A 10 -14.75 4.56 54.05
CA ASP A 10 -15.09 3.33 53.31
C ASP A 10 -15.79 3.65 51.98
N LYS A 11 -16.69 4.63 51.96
CA LYS A 11 -17.31 5.13 50.72
C LYS A 11 -16.29 5.76 49.76
N GLN A 12 -15.33 6.53 50.26
CA GLN A 12 -14.26 7.13 49.44
C GLN A 12 -13.35 6.04 48.82
N HIS A 13 -12.94 5.04 49.58
CA HIS A 13 -12.16 3.92 49.09
C HIS A 13 -12.88 3.14 48.00
N LYS A 14 -14.17 2.85 48.15
CA LYS A 14 -15.00 2.17 47.14
C LYS A 14 -15.11 3.01 45.86
N THR A 15 -15.27 4.32 45.98
CA THR A 15 -15.32 5.23 44.82
C THR A 15 -13.98 5.29 44.09
N ILE A 16 -12.86 5.34 44.79
CA ILE A 16 -11.52 5.33 44.22
C ILE A 16 -11.23 4.01 43.48
N ILE A 17 -11.59 2.87 44.11
CA ILE A 17 -11.45 1.54 43.49
C ILE A 17 -12.28 1.44 42.21
N LEU A 18 -13.55 1.92 42.24
CA LEU A 18 -14.43 1.92 41.07
C LEU A 18 -13.84 2.79 39.93
N LEU A 19 -13.27 3.93 40.27
CA LEU A 19 -12.67 4.87 39.29
C LEU A 19 -11.40 4.29 38.66
N LEU A 20 -10.57 3.58 39.45
CA LEU A 20 -9.38 2.86 38.96
C LEU A 20 -9.78 1.69 38.05
N LEU A 21 -10.83 0.97 38.39
CA LEU A 21 -11.35 -0.13 37.57
C LEU A 21 -11.92 0.37 36.24
N LEU A 22 -12.61 1.50 36.24
CA LEU A 22 -13.09 2.16 35.04
C LEU A 22 -11.95 2.63 34.11
N LEU A 23 -10.89 3.22 34.69
CA LEU A 23 -9.67 3.61 33.97
C LEU A 23 -8.97 2.41 33.33
N LEU A 24 -8.91 1.30 34.07
CA LEU A 24 -8.30 0.05 33.58
C LEU A 24 -9.08 -0.52 32.38
N ILE A 25 -10.42 -0.54 32.47
CA ILE A 25 -11.29 -0.98 31.36
C ILE A 25 -11.12 -0.05 30.14
N LEU A 26 -11.08 1.26 30.34
CA LEU A 26 -10.88 2.24 29.25
C LEU A 26 -9.53 2.06 28.57
N SER A 27 -8.47 1.85 29.34
CA SER A 27 -7.12 1.54 28.85
C SER A 27 -7.11 0.24 28.03
N LEU A 28 -7.78 -0.80 28.51
CA LEU A 28 -7.87 -2.08 27.80
C LEU A 28 -8.64 -1.94 26.46
N CYS A 29 -9.76 -1.22 26.47
CA CYS A 29 -10.53 -0.93 25.26
C CYS A 29 -9.69 -0.14 24.24
N MET A 30 -8.92 0.85 24.69
CA MET A 30 -8.05 1.65 23.82
C MET A 30 -6.92 0.81 23.23
N THR A 31 -6.35 -0.11 24.00
CA THR A 31 -5.32 -1.03 23.53
C THR A 31 -5.87 -2.03 22.51
N ILE A 32 -7.05 -2.59 22.76
CA ILE A 32 -7.73 -3.49 21.82
C ILE A 32 -8.06 -2.74 20.52
N TRP A 33 -8.59 -1.51 20.63
CA TRP A 33 -8.88 -0.68 19.46
C TRP A 33 -7.60 -0.39 18.64
N ALA A 34 -6.50 -0.03 19.30
CA ALA A 34 -5.23 0.24 18.62
C ALA A 34 -4.62 -1.00 17.95
N LEU A 35 -4.85 -2.20 18.46
CA LEU A 35 -4.33 -3.45 17.89
C LEU A 35 -5.16 -3.96 16.72
N PHE A 36 -6.50 -3.80 16.79
CA PHE A 36 -7.41 -4.40 15.79
C PHE A 36 -7.86 -3.41 14.70
N PHE A 37 -7.85 -2.10 14.98
CA PHE A 37 -8.30 -1.07 14.04
C PHE A 37 -7.17 -0.17 13.52
N ARG A 38 -5.91 -0.50 13.85
CA ARG A 38 -4.78 0.19 13.23
C ARG A 38 -4.63 -0.36 11.82
N GLU A 39 -5.02 0.44 10.83
CA GLU A 39 -4.71 0.14 9.43
C GLU A 39 -3.20 -0.03 9.29
N SER A 40 -2.78 -1.19 8.78
CA SER A 40 -1.38 -1.42 8.47
C SER A 40 -1.00 -0.53 7.29
N VAL A 41 -0.24 0.51 7.54
CA VAL A 41 0.36 1.30 6.45
C VAL A 41 1.20 0.35 5.60
N PRO A 42 0.94 0.22 4.30
CA PRO A 42 1.70 -0.66 3.44
C PRO A 42 3.19 -0.32 3.53
N VAL A 43 4.03 -1.32 3.74
CA VAL A 43 5.48 -1.14 3.72
C VAL A 43 5.87 -0.81 2.28
N LEU A 44 6.40 0.39 2.05
CA LEU A 44 6.89 0.80 0.73
C LEU A 44 8.18 0.06 0.40
N ALA A 45 8.23 -0.51 -0.81
CA ALA A 45 9.37 -1.27 -1.31
C ALA A 45 9.87 -2.37 -0.34
N PRO A 46 9.00 -3.30 0.12
CA PRO A 46 9.37 -4.34 1.06
C PRO A 46 10.49 -5.22 0.51
N ASP A 47 11.28 -5.85 1.40
CA ASP A 47 12.38 -6.73 1.01
C ASP A 47 11.90 -8.04 0.39
N TYR A 48 10.67 -8.44 0.71
CA TYR A 48 9.99 -9.59 0.12
C TYR A 48 8.72 -9.16 -0.62
N ALA A 49 8.40 -9.88 -1.70
CA ALA A 49 7.26 -9.62 -2.54
C ALA A 49 5.95 -9.55 -1.73
N PRO A 50 5.15 -8.47 -1.89
CA PRO A 50 3.86 -8.36 -1.24
C PRO A 50 2.85 -9.37 -1.79
N GLU A 51 1.62 -9.33 -1.29
CA GLU A 51 0.51 -10.11 -1.83
C GLU A 51 0.26 -9.78 -3.31
N ILE A 52 -0.33 -10.75 -4.03
CA ILE A 52 -0.67 -10.57 -5.45
C ILE A 52 -1.68 -9.43 -5.59
N GLU A 53 -1.48 -8.61 -6.62
CA GLU A 53 -2.39 -7.50 -6.93
C GLU A 53 -3.80 -8.02 -7.26
N SER A 54 -4.77 -7.62 -6.46
CA SER A 54 -6.17 -8.08 -6.58
C SER A 54 -6.86 -7.57 -7.84
N ARG A 55 -6.43 -6.43 -8.37
CA ARG A 55 -6.94 -5.81 -9.59
C ARG A 55 -6.18 -6.25 -10.84
N ALA A 56 -5.21 -7.15 -10.71
CA ALA A 56 -4.48 -7.69 -11.83
C ALA A 56 -5.39 -8.54 -12.72
N THR A 57 -5.30 -8.32 -14.02
CA THR A 57 -5.98 -9.11 -15.06
C THR A 57 -4.96 -9.71 -16.00
N GLN A 58 -5.32 -10.80 -16.65
CA GLN A 58 -4.44 -11.46 -17.62
C GLN A 58 -4.21 -10.57 -18.84
N LEU A 59 -3.00 -10.56 -19.36
CA LEU A 59 -2.65 -9.84 -20.58
C LEU A 59 -3.08 -10.68 -21.79
N ASP A 60 -3.95 -10.12 -22.63
CA ASP A 60 -4.42 -10.79 -23.82
C ASP A 60 -3.29 -10.93 -24.85
N SER A 61 -3.16 -12.10 -25.49
CA SER A 61 -2.23 -12.37 -26.60
C SER A 61 -0.74 -12.09 -26.30
N ASP A 62 -0.23 -12.53 -25.15
CA ASP A 62 1.19 -12.42 -24.83
C ASP A 62 1.97 -13.71 -25.17
N SER A 63 3.24 -13.54 -25.57
CA SER A 63 4.13 -14.68 -25.83
C SER A 63 4.57 -15.31 -24.50
N SER A 64 4.35 -16.62 -24.37
CA SER A 64 4.78 -17.40 -23.20
C SER A 64 6.27 -17.74 -23.20
N THR A 65 6.99 -17.46 -24.29
CA THR A 65 8.43 -17.72 -24.35
C THR A 65 9.18 -16.76 -23.45
N LYS A 66 9.79 -17.28 -22.40
CA LYS A 66 10.58 -16.50 -21.44
C LYS A 66 11.80 -15.85 -22.10
N LEU A 67 12.14 -14.66 -21.62
CA LEU A 67 13.42 -14.03 -21.98
C LEU A 67 14.59 -14.87 -21.45
N GLU A 68 15.66 -14.91 -22.20
CA GLU A 68 16.90 -15.53 -21.75
C GLU A 68 17.55 -14.65 -20.67
N ALA A 69 17.82 -15.25 -19.52
CA ALA A 69 18.50 -14.58 -18.41
C ALA A 69 19.81 -15.32 -18.09
N PRO A 70 20.90 -14.58 -17.79
CA PRO A 70 22.15 -15.21 -17.35
C PRO A 70 21.99 -15.86 -15.98
N PRO A 71 22.86 -16.83 -15.59
CA PRO A 71 22.83 -17.41 -14.26
C PRO A 71 22.89 -16.35 -13.15
N GLY A 72 21.95 -16.40 -12.20
CA GLY A 72 21.82 -15.42 -11.12
C GLY A 72 21.32 -14.03 -11.53
N GLY A 73 20.90 -13.87 -12.79
CA GLY A 73 20.32 -12.64 -13.32
C GLY A 73 18.84 -12.78 -13.67
N GLY A 74 18.23 -11.69 -14.07
CA GLY A 74 16.85 -11.60 -14.55
C GLY A 74 16.77 -10.92 -15.91
N ALA A 75 15.69 -11.21 -16.64
CA ALA A 75 15.35 -10.53 -17.88
C ALA A 75 13.88 -10.10 -17.79
N VAL A 76 13.62 -8.80 -18.03
CA VAL A 76 12.29 -8.20 -17.86
C VAL A 76 11.86 -7.47 -19.14
N SER A 77 10.55 -7.41 -19.32
CA SER A 77 9.90 -6.60 -20.34
C SER A 77 8.78 -5.82 -19.68
N LEU A 78 8.53 -4.61 -20.13
CA LEU A 78 7.52 -3.71 -19.61
C LEU A 78 6.60 -3.25 -20.71
N THR A 79 5.31 -3.12 -20.39
CA THR A 79 4.32 -2.42 -21.24
C THR A 79 3.56 -1.45 -20.35
N TYR A 80 3.50 -0.18 -20.75
CA TYR A 80 2.89 0.88 -19.94
C TYR A 80 2.37 2.03 -20.79
N SER A 81 1.41 2.80 -20.26
CA SER A 81 1.04 4.12 -20.76
C SER A 81 1.81 5.20 -20.00
N LYS A 82 2.17 6.28 -20.70
CA LYS A 82 2.76 7.46 -20.08
C LYS A 82 1.73 8.38 -19.43
N ASP A 83 0.46 8.24 -19.80
CA ASP A 83 -0.61 9.06 -19.27
C ASP A 83 -1.30 8.32 -18.12
N VAL A 84 -1.37 8.99 -16.98
CA VAL A 84 -2.01 8.51 -15.74
C VAL A 84 -3.08 9.51 -15.33
N SER A 85 -4.27 9.04 -15.00
CA SER A 85 -5.35 9.86 -14.47
C SER A 85 -5.62 9.49 -13.02
N VAL A 86 -5.70 10.48 -12.14
CA VAL A 86 -6.04 10.32 -10.72
C VAL A 86 -7.34 11.04 -10.45
N ASN A 87 -8.38 10.31 -10.04
CA ASN A 87 -9.65 10.87 -9.60
C ASN A 87 -9.69 10.86 -8.07
N LEU A 88 -9.69 12.04 -7.46
CA LEU A 88 -9.67 12.20 -6.00
C LEU A 88 -11.00 11.81 -5.35
N SER A 89 -12.14 12.10 -6.02
CA SER A 89 -13.47 11.78 -5.50
C SER A 89 -13.76 10.29 -5.48
N ASP A 90 -13.39 9.60 -6.57
CA ASP A 90 -13.59 8.15 -6.71
C ASP A 90 -12.48 7.33 -6.04
N LYS A 91 -11.43 8.00 -5.56
CA LYS A 91 -10.20 7.38 -5.02
C LYS A 91 -9.63 6.32 -5.96
N LYS A 92 -9.51 6.67 -7.25
CA LYS A 92 -9.01 5.79 -8.28
C LYS A 92 -7.88 6.40 -9.09
N ILE A 93 -6.99 5.53 -9.53
CA ILE A 93 -5.91 5.84 -10.44
C ILE A 93 -6.09 4.98 -11.68
N ASP A 94 -6.38 5.61 -12.80
CA ASP A 94 -6.43 4.96 -14.11
C ASP A 94 -5.07 5.06 -14.78
N LEU A 95 -4.52 3.93 -15.13
CA LEU A 95 -3.20 3.76 -15.72
C LEU A 95 -3.19 2.49 -16.58
N MET A 96 -2.14 2.27 -17.31
CA MET A 96 -1.89 0.98 -17.96
C MET A 96 -0.47 0.55 -17.66
N PHE A 97 -0.32 -0.56 -16.96
CA PHE A 97 0.98 -1.19 -16.70
C PHE A 97 0.85 -2.70 -16.78
N ALA A 98 1.78 -3.35 -17.46
CA ALA A 98 1.79 -4.79 -17.60
C ALA A 98 3.18 -5.36 -17.39
N ASN A 99 3.22 -6.53 -16.76
CA ASN A 99 4.36 -7.44 -16.68
C ASN A 99 4.17 -8.55 -17.72
N PRO A 100 4.74 -8.44 -18.93
CA PRO A 100 4.57 -9.43 -19.98
C PRO A 100 5.01 -10.84 -19.55
N ALA A 101 4.35 -11.88 -20.08
CA ALA A 101 4.61 -13.29 -19.73
C ALA A 101 6.05 -13.74 -19.95
N LYS A 102 6.76 -13.08 -20.86
CA LYS A 102 8.20 -13.34 -21.12
C LYS A 102 9.16 -12.88 -20.02
N SER A 103 8.71 -12.04 -19.07
CA SER A 103 9.53 -11.60 -17.93
C SER A 103 9.85 -12.78 -16.99
N THR A 104 11.01 -12.72 -16.34
CA THR A 104 11.46 -13.70 -15.36
C THR A 104 11.32 -13.24 -13.91
N ALA A 105 10.81 -12.02 -13.70
CA ALA A 105 10.62 -11.44 -12.37
C ALA A 105 9.16 -11.01 -12.16
N ASP A 106 8.72 -11.03 -10.92
CA ASP A 106 7.50 -10.36 -10.49
C ASP A 106 7.77 -8.87 -10.34
N MET A 107 6.74 -8.05 -10.45
CA MET A 107 6.87 -6.60 -10.39
C MET A 107 5.93 -5.98 -9.37
N VAL A 108 6.38 -4.91 -8.72
CA VAL A 108 5.56 -4.00 -7.93
C VAL A 108 5.71 -2.62 -8.52
N LEU A 109 4.60 -1.97 -8.80
CA LEU A 109 4.54 -0.64 -9.38
C LEU A 109 4.31 0.41 -8.30
N GLN A 110 5.12 1.46 -8.29
CA GLN A 110 4.87 2.66 -7.51
C GLN A 110 4.61 3.83 -8.46
N LEU A 111 3.66 4.69 -8.11
CA LEU A 111 3.50 6.02 -8.72
C LEU A 111 4.10 7.06 -7.76
N VAL A 112 5.04 7.83 -8.25
CA VAL A 112 5.74 8.87 -7.48
C VAL A 112 5.46 10.23 -8.10
N ILE A 113 5.03 11.19 -7.28
CA ILE A 113 4.82 12.60 -7.65
C ILE A 113 5.57 13.46 -6.63
N LYS A 114 6.40 14.41 -7.09
CA LYS A 114 7.20 15.29 -6.22
C LYS A 114 7.97 14.52 -5.13
N ASP A 115 8.64 13.43 -5.53
CA ASP A 115 9.41 12.54 -4.66
C ASP A 115 8.61 11.81 -3.55
N THR A 116 7.29 11.87 -3.62
CA THR A 116 6.39 11.16 -2.71
C THR A 116 5.72 10.00 -3.43
N VAL A 117 5.76 8.81 -2.81
CA VAL A 117 5.02 7.64 -3.31
C VAL A 117 3.54 7.85 -3.05
N ILE A 118 2.77 8.02 -4.12
CA ILE A 118 1.32 8.25 -4.08
C ILE A 118 0.56 6.95 -4.03
N MET A 119 1.08 5.91 -4.69
CA MET A 119 0.45 4.60 -4.77
C MET A 119 1.52 3.53 -4.92
N GLN A 120 1.26 2.37 -4.36
CA GLN A 120 2.01 1.13 -4.59
C GLN A 120 1.02 0.00 -4.88
N SER A 121 1.27 -0.74 -5.96
CA SER A 121 0.50 -1.94 -6.29
C SER A 121 0.87 -3.12 -5.39
N GLY A 122 0.04 -4.16 -5.39
CA GLY A 122 0.46 -5.50 -5.06
C GLY A 122 1.44 -6.07 -6.09
N ARG A 123 1.79 -7.34 -5.94
CA ARG A 123 2.70 -8.07 -6.82
C ARG A 123 2.02 -8.43 -8.14
N LEU A 124 2.60 -8.02 -9.26
CA LEU A 124 2.20 -8.36 -10.62
C LEU A 124 3.02 -9.51 -11.15
N LEU A 125 2.41 -10.66 -11.33
CA LEU A 125 3.03 -11.83 -11.93
C LEU A 125 3.24 -11.61 -13.45
N PRO A 126 4.22 -12.29 -14.07
CA PRO A 126 4.33 -12.31 -15.53
C PRO A 126 3.05 -12.75 -16.22
N GLY A 127 2.66 -12.05 -17.28
CA GLY A 127 1.41 -12.24 -18.00
C GLY A 127 0.23 -11.45 -17.45
N ASN A 128 0.43 -10.58 -16.45
CA ASN A 128 -0.62 -9.79 -15.86
C ASN A 128 -0.46 -8.29 -16.13
N LYS A 129 -1.59 -7.59 -16.15
CA LYS A 129 -1.70 -6.13 -16.30
C LYS A 129 -2.61 -5.55 -15.23
N VAL A 130 -2.43 -4.27 -14.96
CA VAL A 130 -3.38 -3.43 -14.23
C VAL A 130 -3.76 -2.23 -15.09
N THR A 131 -5.03 -1.84 -15.04
CA THR A 131 -5.56 -0.67 -15.74
C THR A 131 -6.15 0.35 -14.79
N SER A 132 -6.40 -0.05 -13.55
CA SER A 132 -6.88 0.82 -12.49
C SER A 132 -6.41 0.30 -11.13
N LEU A 133 -6.03 1.22 -10.23
CA LEU A 133 -5.65 0.94 -8.85
C LEU A 133 -6.39 1.90 -7.91
N ASP A 134 -6.49 1.52 -6.63
CA ASP A 134 -7.08 2.40 -5.63
C ASP A 134 -6.06 3.45 -5.17
N LEU A 135 -6.56 4.67 -4.96
CA LEU A 135 -5.78 5.71 -4.31
C LEU A 135 -5.80 5.45 -2.79
N PRO A 136 -4.64 5.33 -2.14
CA PRO A 136 -4.58 5.13 -0.69
C PRO A 136 -5.23 6.29 0.07
N ASP A 137 -5.86 5.98 1.21
CA ASP A 137 -6.49 6.98 2.05
C ASP A 137 -5.50 8.06 2.53
N GLY A 138 -5.96 9.31 2.51
CA GLY A 138 -5.17 10.47 2.89
C GLY A 138 -4.34 11.09 1.78
N VAL A 139 -4.14 10.40 0.65
CA VAL A 139 -3.42 10.95 -0.51
C VAL A 139 -4.25 12.02 -1.21
N GLU A 140 -5.58 11.90 -1.18
CA GLU A 140 -6.50 12.91 -1.71
C GLU A 140 -6.31 14.29 -1.06
N ASN A 141 -5.78 14.35 0.16
CA ASN A 141 -5.49 15.60 0.87
C ASN A 141 -4.12 16.19 0.52
N GLN A 142 -3.28 15.45 -0.21
CA GLN A 142 -1.91 15.84 -0.57
C GLN A 142 -1.80 16.34 -2.01
N LEU A 143 -2.81 16.04 -2.83
CA LEU A 143 -2.87 16.39 -4.24
C LEU A 143 -4.00 17.38 -4.49
N ALA A 144 -3.75 18.38 -5.33
CA ALA A 144 -4.78 19.26 -5.89
C ALA A 144 -5.05 18.85 -7.35
N ALA A 145 -6.21 19.23 -7.87
CA ALA A 145 -6.50 19.07 -9.29
C ALA A 145 -5.48 19.81 -10.16
N GLY A 146 -5.01 19.16 -11.24
CA GLY A 146 -4.00 19.73 -12.13
C GLY A 146 -3.11 18.70 -12.79
N GLY A 147 -2.14 19.15 -13.56
CA GLY A 147 -1.13 18.32 -14.20
C GLY A 147 0.15 18.25 -13.37
N TYR A 148 0.73 17.06 -13.30
CA TYR A 148 1.98 16.80 -12.59
C TYR A 148 2.93 15.97 -13.45
N ASP A 149 4.22 16.26 -13.34
CA ASP A 149 5.26 15.35 -13.74
C ASP A 149 5.43 14.30 -12.65
N GLY A 150 5.26 13.03 -13.02
CA GLY A 150 5.41 11.90 -12.14
C GLY A 150 6.37 10.87 -12.73
N LYS A 151 6.60 9.81 -11.98
CA LYS A 151 7.32 8.63 -12.46
C LYS A 151 6.72 7.35 -11.93
N PHE A 152 6.74 6.32 -12.74
CA PHE A 152 6.64 4.96 -12.26
C PHE A 152 7.99 4.50 -11.74
N VAL A 153 7.99 3.88 -10.57
CA VAL A 153 9.13 3.12 -10.04
C VAL A 153 8.71 1.66 -10.05
N VAL A 154 9.42 0.85 -10.83
CA VAL A 154 9.14 -0.58 -10.97
C VAL A 154 10.17 -1.35 -10.17
N LEU A 155 9.70 -2.01 -9.12
CA LEU A 155 10.49 -2.89 -8.27
C LEU A 155 10.37 -4.32 -8.77
N TYR A 156 11.46 -5.06 -8.77
CA TYR A 156 11.52 -6.44 -9.23
C TYR A 156 11.71 -7.38 -8.06
N TYR A 157 11.05 -8.54 -8.16
CA TYR A 157 11.10 -9.59 -7.15
C TYR A 157 11.36 -10.94 -7.83
N ASP A 158 12.22 -11.73 -7.22
CA ASP A 158 12.47 -13.08 -7.67
C ASP A 158 11.23 -13.96 -7.48
N GLN A 159 10.87 -14.74 -8.49
CA GLN A 159 9.65 -15.55 -8.47
C GLN A 159 9.71 -16.74 -7.50
N GLN A 160 10.90 -17.22 -7.15
CA GLN A 160 11.09 -18.39 -6.28
C GLN A 160 11.32 -18.01 -4.83
N SER A 161 12.23 -17.07 -4.58
CA SER A 161 12.56 -16.61 -3.23
C SER A 161 11.62 -15.51 -2.74
N GLY A 162 11.01 -14.75 -3.64
CA GLY A 162 10.24 -13.55 -3.33
C GLY A 162 11.11 -12.37 -2.92
N GLU A 163 12.42 -12.47 -2.99
CA GLU A 163 13.35 -11.41 -2.58
C GLU A 163 13.37 -10.27 -3.60
N LYS A 164 13.48 -9.05 -3.10
CA LYS A 164 13.58 -7.85 -3.92
C LYS A 164 14.96 -7.78 -4.60
N ALA A 165 14.96 -7.52 -5.90
CA ALA A 165 16.19 -7.21 -6.63
C ALA A 165 16.78 -5.87 -6.18
N MET A 166 18.10 -5.75 -6.26
CA MET A 166 18.80 -4.49 -5.93
C MET A 166 18.59 -3.38 -6.96
N ILE A 167 18.08 -3.73 -8.15
CA ILE A 167 17.81 -2.79 -9.25
C ILE A 167 16.31 -2.47 -9.32
N HIS A 168 15.97 -1.29 -9.80
CA HIS A 168 14.63 -0.86 -10.15
C HIS A 168 14.66 -0.05 -11.44
N THR A 169 13.50 0.16 -12.05
CA THR A 169 13.37 1.00 -13.25
C THR A 169 12.50 2.21 -12.93
N GLU A 170 12.95 3.39 -13.32
CA GLU A 170 12.17 4.62 -13.27
C GLU A 170 11.70 5.03 -14.66
N ILE A 171 10.43 5.37 -14.80
CA ILE A 171 9.79 5.70 -16.07
C ILE A 171 9.03 7.01 -15.88
N PRO A 172 9.41 8.10 -16.58
CA PRO A 172 8.66 9.36 -16.46
C PRO A 172 7.26 9.22 -17.06
N VAL A 173 6.26 9.75 -16.35
CA VAL A 173 4.85 9.75 -16.74
C VAL A 173 4.23 11.12 -16.51
N THR A 174 3.15 11.42 -17.26
CA THR A 174 2.33 12.61 -17.06
C THR A 174 1.10 12.22 -16.24
N VAL A 175 0.87 12.90 -15.14
CA VAL A 175 -0.26 12.61 -14.24
C VAL A 175 -1.25 13.76 -14.29
N THR A 176 -2.50 13.46 -14.60
CA THR A 176 -3.62 14.40 -14.55
C THR A 176 -4.48 14.08 -13.34
N VAL A 177 -4.59 15.02 -12.41
CA VAL A 177 -5.40 14.88 -11.19
C VAL A 177 -6.71 15.66 -11.38
N THR A 178 -7.83 15.00 -11.10
CA THR A 178 -9.19 15.58 -11.17
C THR A 178 -9.92 15.37 -9.84
N GLU A 179 -10.86 16.27 -9.54
CA GLU A 179 -11.74 16.21 -8.35
C GLU A 179 -13.12 15.61 -8.66
N SER A 180 -13.39 15.30 -9.92
CA SER A 180 -14.70 14.82 -10.38
C SER A 180 -14.55 13.59 -11.27
#